data_d198a776230b3783869610c92f9f7261
#
_entry.id   d198a776230b3783869610c92f9f7261
#
_cell.length_a   1.000
_cell.length_b   1.000
_cell.length_c   1.000
_cell.angle_alpha   90.00
_cell.angle_beta   90.00
_cell.angle_gamma   90.00
#
_symmetry.space_group_name_H-M   'P 1'
#
loop_
_entity.id
_entity.type
_entity.pdbx_description
1 polymer ?
#
loop_
_entity_poly.entity_id
_entity_poly.type
_entity_poly.pdbx_seq_one_letter_code
_entity_poly.pdbx_strand_id
1 'polypeptide(L)'
;MTSSKTIEEIDEAREKEDLKKLEAVFFVSARFLNMQELISLTDLNPIIIQELIEKLQDKYEKQESSIEVIEKNHMWKMDVRPQYYNIINKLAGGKSEFSKAEQETLGIIAYKQPIKQSVIIKIRGNKAYDHIKKFCDMGLIKRKKAGHTQDLLLSDDFYDYFTFQGENVSSNKLFDDKDGIH
;
A
#
# COMPACT_ATOMS: atom_id res chain seq x y z
N MET A 1 8.41 -34.80 -37.53
CA MET A 1 8.34 -33.33 -37.43
C MET A 1 7.06 -32.77 -36.80
N THR A 2 6.06 -33.58 -36.47
CA THR A 2 4.79 -33.18 -35.86
C THR A 2 4.83 -33.06 -34.32
N SER A 3 5.74 -33.76 -33.67
CA SER A 3 5.79 -33.81 -32.17
C SER A 3 6.30 -32.53 -31.51
N SER A 4 7.24 -31.80 -32.10
CA SER A 4 7.80 -30.55 -31.54
C SER A 4 6.79 -29.39 -31.55
N LYS A 5 6.04 -29.21 -32.62
CA LYS A 5 5.00 -28.18 -32.71
C LYS A 5 3.88 -28.38 -31.70
N THR A 6 3.51 -29.61 -31.47
CA THR A 6 2.42 -29.94 -30.50
C THR A 6 2.87 -29.65 -29.07
N ILE A 7 4.14 -29.86 -28.71
CA ILE A 7 4.70 -29.55 -27.39
C ILE A 7 4.76 -28.03 -27.20
N GLU A 8 5.25 -27.27 -28.15
CA GLU A 8 5.29 -25.80 -28.09
C GLU A 8 3.89 -25.19 -27.94
N GLU A 9 2.88 -25.68 -28.67
CA GLU A 9 1.49 -25.24 -28.55
C GLU A 9 0.87 -25.53 -27.17
N ILE A 10 1.24 -26.67 -26.55
CA ILE A 10 0.79 -27.04 -25.20
C ILE A 10 1.46 -26.14 -24.16
N ASP A 11 2.73 -25.88 -24.28
CA ASP A 11 3.50 -25.02 -23.35
C ASP A 11 3.02 -23.56 -23.43
N GLU A 12 2.75 -23.03 -24.63
CA GLU A 12 2.16 -21.71 -24.81
C GLU A 12 0.75 -21.60 -24.21
N ALA A 13 -0.07 -22.62 -24.37
CA ALA A 13 -1.42 -22.64 -23.81
C ALA A 13 -1.38 -22.68 -22.27
N ARG A 14 -0.45 -23.43 -21.70
CA ARG A 14 -0.25 -23.52 -20.25
C ARG A 14 0.25 -22.18 -19.71
N GLU A 15 1.23 -21.56 -20.33
CA GLU A 15 1.76 -20.25 -19.94
C GLU A 15 0.64 -19.19 -19.94
N LYS A 16 -0.20 -19.16 -20.98
CA LYS A 16 -1.35 -18.24 -21.04
C LYS A 16 -2.34 -18.44 -19.88
N GLU A 17 -2.55 -19.68 -19.47
CA GLU A 17 -3.45 -20.00 -18.36
C GLU A 17 -2.83 -19.60 -17.02
N ASP A 18 -1.53 -19.87 -16.81
CA ASP A 18 -0.77 -19.46 -15.63
C ASP A 18 -0.72 -17.93 -15.50
N LEU A 19 -0.56 -17.21 -16.61
CA LEU A 19 -0.61 -15.74 -16.66
C LEU A 19 -1.97 -15.20 -16.19
N LYS A 20 -3.07 -15.79 -16.67
CA LYS A 20 -4.43 -15.41 -16.23
C LYS A 20 -4.65 -15.71 -14.75
N LYS A 21 -4.15 -16.83 -14.28
CA LYS A 21 -4.23 -17.22 -12.85
C LYS A 21 -3.52 -16.19 -11.98
N LEU A 22 -2.30 -15.80 -12.34
CA LEU A 22 -1.54 -14.79 -11.61
C LEU A 22 -2.21 -13.41 -11.67
N GLU A 23 -2.74 -13.01 -12.83
CA GLU A 23 -3.51 -11.77 -13.01
C GLU A 23 -4.75 -11.76 -12.09
N ALA A 24 -5.49 -12.85 -12.01
CA ALA A 24 -6.64 -12.99 -11.14
C ALA A 24 -6.25 -12.88 -9.65
N VAL A 25 -5.13 -13.49 -9.24
CA VAL A 25 -4.61 -13.40 -7.87
C VAL A 25 -4.29 -11.95 -7.51
N PHE A 26 -3.62 -11.20 -8.36
CA PHE A 26 -3.32 -9.78 -8.13
C PHE A 26 -4.59 -8.93 -8.07
N PHE A 27 -5.53 -9.17 -8.97
CA PHE A 27 -6.79 -8.43 -9.01
C PHE A 27 -7.63 -8.62 -7.74
N VAL A 28 -7.79 -9.88 -7.31
CA VAL A 28 -8.62 -10.22 -6.15
C VAL A 28 -7.97 -9.82 -4.82
N SER A 29 -6.64 -9.94 -4.72
CA SER A 29 -5.93 -9.62 -3.47
C SER A 29 -5.97 -8.13 -3.13
N ALA A 30 -5.92 -7.24 -4.13
CA ALA A 30 -5.91 -5.79 -3.99
C ALA A 30 -4.89 -5.26 -2.96
N ARG A 31 -3.82 -6.01 -2.68
CA ARG A 31 -2.73 -5.69 -1.74
C ARG A 31 -1.40 -6.22 -2.25
N PHE A 32 -0.33 -5.76 -1.62
CA PHE A 32 1.00 -6.32 -1.90
C PHE A 32 1.06 -7.79 -1.47
N LEU A 33 1.60 -8.62 -2.36
CA LEU A 33 1.86 -10.04 -2.15
C LEU A 33 3.36 -10.31 -2.29
N ASN A 34 3.93 -11.06 -1.36
CA ASN A 34 5.29 -11.53 -1.47
C ASN A 34 5.37 -12.85 -2.28
N MET A 35 6.60 -13.28 -2.63
CA MET A 35 6.82 -14.48 -3.43
C MET A 35 6.23 -15.75 -2.78
N GLN A 36 6.29 -15.90 -1.47
CA GLN A 36 5.76 -17.08 -0.76
C GLN A 36 4.23 -17.15 -0.86
N GLU A 37 3.56 -16.01 -0.74
CA GLU A 37 2.11 -15.92 -0.92
C GLU A 37 1.71 -16.23 -2.37
N LEU A 38 2.46 -15.72 -3.35
CA LEU A 38 2.21 -16.01 -4.77
C LEU A 38 2.38 -17.50 -5.06
N ILE A 39 3.43 -18.15 -4.57
CA ILE A 39 3.61 -19.60 -4.70
C ILE A 39 2.42 -20.35 -4.09
N SER A 40 2.02 -19.98 -2.87
CA SER A 40 0.91 -20.64 -2.17
C SER A 40 -0.43 -20.49 -2.87
N LEU A 41 -0.66 -19.35 -3.54
CA LEU A 41 -1.94 -19.06 -4.23
C LEU A 41 -1.99 -19.60 -5.64
N THR A 42 -0.85 -19.75 -6.31
CA THR A 42 -0.80 -20.18 -7.72
C THR A 42 -0.34 -21.61 -7.91
N ASP A 43 0.36 -22.19 -6.94
CA ASP A 43 1.06 -23.49 -7.04
C ASP A 43 2.13 -23.49 -8.15
N LEU A 44 2.68 -22.31 -8.50
CA LEU A 44 3.69 -22.15 -9.54
C LEU A 44 5.10 -22.07 -8.94
N ASN A 45 6.09 -22.42 -9.75
CA ASN A 45 7.50 -22.26 -9.42
C ASN A 45 7.85 -20.75 -9.36
N PRO A 46 8.68 -20.30 -8.40
CA PRO A 46 9.06 -18.89 -8.26
C PRO A 46 9.72 -18.29 -9.50
N ILE A 47 10.46 -19.06 -10.29
CA ILE A 47 11.08 -18.61 -11.54
C ILE A 47 9.97 -18.27 -12.56
N ILE A 48 8.99 -19.17 -12.71
CA ILE A 48 7.84 -18.95 -13.59
C ILE A 48 7.04 -17.73 -13.14
N ILE A 49 6.80 -17.60 -11.83
CA ILE A 49 6.08 -16.43 -11.28
C ILE A 49 6.80 -15.14 -11.64
N GLN A 50 8.12 -15.07 -11.53
CA GLN A 50 8.89 -13.89 -11.88
C GLN A 50 8.75 -13.53 -13.36
N GLU A 51 8.89 -14.52 -14.25
CA GLU A 51 8.69 -14.33 -15.70
C GLU A 51 7.26 -13.86 -16.04
N LEU A 52 6.27 -14.43 -15.38
CA LEU A 52 4.87 -14.04 -15.57
C LEU A 52 4.56 -12.63 -15.04
N ILE A 53 5.20 -12.19 -13.96
CA ILE A 53 5.11 -10.81 -13.45
C ILE A 53 5.62 -9.82 -14.51
N GLU A 54 6.80 -10.06 -15.08
CA GLU A 54 7.38 -9.24 -16.13
C GLU A 54 6.47 -9.19 -17.36
N LYS A 55 5.89 -10.33 -17.76
CA LYS A 55 4.92 -10.40 -18.87
C LYS A 55 3.63 -9.63 -18.56
N LEU A 56 3.15 -9.62 -17.32
CA LEU A 56 1.99 -8.83 -16.93
C LEU A 56 2.31 -7.34 -16.96
N GLN A 57 3.48 -6.93 -16.46
CA GLN A 57 3.94 -5.55 -16.52
C GLN A 57 4.01 -5.08 -17.98
N ASP A 58 4.65 -5.83 -18.84
CA ASP A 58 4.74 -5.58 -20.29
C ASP A 58 3.36 -5.51 -20.97
N LYS A 59 2.45 -6.42 -20.61
CA LYS A 59 1.09 -6.47 -21.15
C LYS A 59 0.36 -5.16 -20.87
N TYR A 60 0.36 -4.71 -19.61
CA TYR A 60 -0.34 -3.50 -19.21
C TYR A 60 0.34 -2.22 -19.70
N GLU A 61 1.66 -2.23 -19.89
CA GLU A 61 2.40 -1.13 -20.52
C GLU A 61 2.00 -0.98 -22.01
N LYS A 62 2.09 -2.05 -22.78
CA LYS A 62 1.80 -2.05 -24.22
C LYS A 62 0.34 -1.76 -24.56
N GLN A 63 -0.58 -2.08 -23.66
CA GLN A 63 -2.01 -1.84 -23.84
C GLN A 63 -2.44 -0.43 -23.44
N GLU A 64 -1.51 0.45 -23.01
CA GLU A 64 -1.82 1.77 -22.47
C GLU A 64 -2.91 1.71 -21.38
N SER A 65 -2.87 0.65 -20.56
CA SER A 65 -3.89 0.36 -19.56
C SER A 65 -3.93 1.41 -18.44
N SER A 66 -5.09 1.61 -17.85
CA SER A 66 -5.24 2.41 -16.62
C SER A 66 -4.76 1.71 -15.36
N ILE A 67 -4.44 0.41 -15.44
CA ILE A 67 -3.89 -0.38 -14.35
C ILE A 67 -2.47 -0.83 -14.68
N GLU A 68 -1.71 -1.16 -13.65
CA GLU A 68 -0.32 -1.62 -13.74
C GLU A 68 0.00 -2.62 -12.64
N VAL A 69 1.08 -3.39 -12.79
CA VAL A 69 1.64 -4.21 -11.72
C VAL A 69 2.88 -3.51 -11.17
N ILE A 70 2.80 -3.04 -9.95
CA ILE A 70 3.89 -2.34 -9.25
C ILE A 70 4.65 -3.26 -8.31
N GLU A 71 5.93 -2.97 -8.12
CA GLU A 71 6.81 -3.64 -7.17
C GLU A 71 7.24 -2.67 -6.06
N LYS A 72 7.24 -3.16 -4.81
CA LYS A 72 7.79 -2.45 -3.65
C LYS A 72 8.34 -3.46 -2.66
N ASN A 73 9.62 -3.35 -2.31
CA ASN A 73 10.28 -4.23 -1.33
C ASN A 73 10.15 -5.73 -1.65
N HIS A 74 10.31 -6.13 -2.90
CA HIS A 74 10.12 -7.52 -3.38
C HIS A 74 8.71 -8.07 -3.12
N MET A 75 7.72 -7.20 -3.13
CA MET A 75 6.31 -7.53 -3.13
C MET A 75 5.63 -6.86 -4.33
N TRP A 76 4.63 -7.51 -4.88
CA TRP A 76 3.93 -7.04 -6.08
C TRP A 76 2.44 -6.85 -5.83
N LYS A 77 1.87 -5.88 -6.53
CA LYS A 77 0.44 -5.55 -6.47
C LYS A 77 -0.04 -5.05 -7.82
N MET A 78 -1.26 -5.40 -8.19
CA MET A 78 -1.99 -4.69 -9.25
C MET A 78 -2.60 -3.42 -8.70
N ASP A 79 -2.40 -2.32 -9.37
CA ASP A 79 -2.89 -1.01 -8.96
C ASP A 79 -3.35 -0.16 -10.14
N VAL A 80 -4.06 0.91 -9.83
CA VAL A 80 -4.43 1.93 -10.82
C VAL A 80 -3.25 2.88 -11.01
N ARG A 81 -2.97 3.28 -12.25
CA ARG A 81 -1.89 4.25 -12.55
C ARG A 81 -2.15 5.59 -11.85
N PRO A 82 -1.10 6.30 -11.39
CA PRO A 82 -1.21 7.53 -10.61
C PRO A 82 -2.09 8.62 -11.23
N GLN A 83 -2.11 8.73 -12.55
CA GLN A 83 -2.93 9.71 -13.26
C GLN A 83 -4.44 9.53 -13.06
N TYR A 84 -4.89 8.38 -12.59
CA TYR A 84 -6.29 8.06 -12.33
C TYR A 84 -6.65 8.03 -10.84
N TYR A 85 -5.74 8.35 -9.93
CA TYR A 85 -6.00 8.37 -8.48
C TYR A 85 -7.11 9.34 -8.07
N ASN A 86 -7.36 10.38 -8.88
CA ASN A 86 -8.49 11.27 -8.68
C ASN A 86 -9.85 10.56 -8.74
N ILE A 87 -9.95 9.46 -9.49
CA ILE A 87 -11.16 8.63 -9.57
C ILE A 87 -11.34 7.85 -8.28
N ILE A 88 -10.26 7.27 -7.74
CA ILE A 88 -10.27 6.57 -6.46
C ILE A 88 -10.74 7.53 -5.37
N ASN A 89 -10.18 8.74 -5.33
CA ASN A 89 -10.56 9.78 -4.37
C ASN A 89 -12.05 10.18 -4.49
N LYS A 90 -12.60 10.25 -5.70
CA LYS A 90 -14.02 10.51 -5.93
C LYS A 90 -14.92 9.35 -5.49
N LEU A 91 -14.51 8.11 -5.73
CA LEU A 91 -15.23 6.91 -5.31
C LEU A 91 -15.17 6.72 -3.79
N ALA A 92 -13.99 6.91 -3.20
CA ALA A 92 -13.80 6.89 -1.75
C ALA A 92 -14.42 8.12 -1.06
N GLY A 93 -14.47 9.25 -1.76
CA GLY A 93 -14.77 10.58 -1.24
C GLY A 93 -16.24 10.91 -1.04
N GLY A 94 -17.11 9.93 -0.92
CA GLY A 94 -18.49 10.19 -0.48
C GLY A 94 -18.59 10.57 1.02
N LYS A 95 -17.63 10.16 1.84
CA LYS A 95 -17.45 10.61 3.24
C LYS A 95 -15.96 10.56 3.52
N SER A 96 -15.35 11.68 3.90
CA SER A 96 -14.01 11.66 4.48
C SER A 96 -13.97 10.56 5.55
N GLU A 97 -13.08 9.60 5.40
CA GLU A 97 -12.94 8.46 6.32
C GLU A 97 -12.60 8.95 7.74
N PHE A 98 -12.07 10.16 7.80
CA PHE A 98 -11.77 10.88 9.02
C PHE A 98 -12.55 12.19 9.10
N SER A 99 -13.20 12.42 10.22
CA SER A 99 -13.73 13.74 10.58
C SER A 99 -12.58 14.76 10.67
N LYS A 100 -12.90 16.06 10.54
CA LYS A 100 -11.91 17.13 10.69
C LYS A 100 -11.13 17.01 12.01
N ALA A 101 -11.80 16.65 13.10
CA ALA A 101 -11.18 16.47 14.40
C ALA A 101 -10.20 15.28 14.44
N GLU A 102 -10.50 14.19 13.76
CA GLU A 102 -9.60 13.04 13.58
C GLU A 102 -8.41 13.41 12.70
N GLN A 103 -8.62 14.10 11.57
CA GLN A 103 -7.55 14.58 10.70
C GLN A 103 -6.56 15.48 11.46
N GLU A 104 -7.05 16.44 12.24
CA GLU A 104 -6.21 17.29 13.08
C GLU A 104 -5.42 16.49 14.12
N THR A 105 -6.03 15.50 14.74
CA THR A 105 -5.34 14.63 15.70
C THR A 105 -4.24 13.80 15.05
N LEU A 106 -4.53 13.20 13.89
CA LEU A 106 -3.58 12.41 13.12
C LEU A 106 -2.43 13.29 12.60
N GLY A 107 -2.73 14.51 12.14
CA GLY A 107 -1.74 15.49 11.70
C GLY A 107 -0.76 15.89 12.81
N ILE A 108 -1.25 16.06 14.06
CA ILE A 108 -0.35 16.35 15.19
C ILE A 108 0.57 15.15 15.46
N ILE A 109 0.06 13.92 15.40
CA ILE A 109 0.88 12.72 15.60
C ILE A 109 1.93 12.62 14.49
N ALA A 110 1.54 12.81 13.24
CA ALA A 110 2.43 12.73 12.09
C ALA A 110 3.57 13.75 12.16
N TYR A 111 3.25 14.97 12.57
CA TYR A 111 4.23 16.05 12.67
C TYR A 111 5.20 15.89 13.85
N LYS A 112 4.72 15.35 15.00
CA LYS A 112 5.47 15.35 16.26
C LYS A 112 5.92 13.97 16.72
N GLN A 113 5.81 12.94 15.89
CA GLN A 113 6.23 11.59 16.26
C GLN A 113 7.74 11.48 16.55
N PRO A 114 8.17 10.68 17.54
CA PRO A 114 7.36 10.00 18.53
C PRO A 114 6.74 10.96 19.55
N ILE A 115 5.44 10.87 19.80
CA ILE A 115 4.73 11.75 20.73
C ILE A 115 3.98 10.94 21.79
N LYS A 116 4.05 11.39 23.07
CA LYS A 116 3.34 10.74 24.15
C LYS A 116 1.82 10.86 23.99
N GLN A 117 1.10 9.76 24.15
CA GLN A 117 -0.36 9.77 24.11
C GLN A 117 -0.97 10.81 25.08
N SER A 118 -0.40 10.94 26.28
CA SER A 118 -0.83 11.94 27.28
C SER A 118 -0.75 13.39 26.77
N VAL A 119 0.23 13.68 25.91
CA VAL A 119 0.37 15.01 25.29
C VAL A 119 -0.73 15.25 24.27
N ILE A 120 -1.08 14.25 23.45
CA ILE A 120 -2.20 14.35 22.51
C ILE A 120 -3.51 14.57 23.26
N ILE A 121 -3.75 13.80 24.33
CA ILE A 121 -4.96 13.96 25.14
C ILE A 121 -5.02 15.37 25.75
N LYS A 122 -3.90 15.91 26.23
CA LYS A 122 -3.85 17.29 26.76
C LYS A 122 -4.18 18.34 25.70
N ILE A 123 -3.77 18.14 24.44
CA ILE A 123 -4.00 19.09 23.33
C ILE A 123 -5.43 18.99 22.79
N ARG A 124 -5.95 17.76 22.63
CA ARG A 124 -7.18 17.46 21.89
C ARG A 124 -8.37 17.06 22.76
N GLY A 125 -8.13 16.89 24.07
CA GLY A 125 -9.15 16.44 25.02
C GLY A 125 -9.41 14.93 24.94
N ASN A 126 -10.38 14.47 25.74
CA ASN A 126 -10.66 13.05 25.94
C ASN A 126 -11.09 12.30 24.68
N LYS A 127 -11.73 12.97 23.71
CA LYS A 127 -12.10 12.36 22.41
C LYS A 127 -10.89 11.84 21.63
N ALA A 128 -9.69 12.32 21.92
CA ALA A 128 -8.49 11.83 21.29
C ALA A 128 -8.17 10.36 21.64
N TYR A 129 -8.71 9.80 22.71
CA TYR A 129 -8.60 8.37 23.00
C TYR A 129 -9.27 7.52 21.90
N ASP A 130 -10.47 7.93 21.49
CA ASP A 130 -11.22 7.24 20.41
C ASP A 130 -10.52 7.39 19.07
N HIS A 131 -10.01 8.59 18.76
CA HIS A 131 -9.23 8.83 17.55
C HIS A 131 -7.98 7.94 17.49
N ILE A 132 -7.19 7.92 18.57
CA ILE A 132 -5.96 7.11 18.66
C ILE A 132 -6.29 5.62 18.55
N LYS A 133 -7.39 5.16 19.21
CA LYS A 133 -7.84 3.78 19.07
C LYS A 133 -8.17 3.45 17.63
N LYS A 134 -8.98 4.26 16.97
CA LYS A 134 -9.36 4.09 15.55
C LYS A 134 -8.12 4.01 14.65
N PHE A 135 -7.14 4.90 14.82
CA PHE A 135 -5.91 4.89 14.01
C PHE A 135 -5.05 3.65 14.26
N CYS A 136 -5.03 3.12 15.49
CA CYS A 136 -4.36 1.84 15.77
C CYS A 136 -5.10 0.66 15.14
N ASP A 137 -6.44 0.64 15.24
CA ASP A 137 -7.28 -0.42 14.67
C ASP A 137 -7.18 -0.46 13.12
N MET A 138 -6.96 0.71 12.50
CA MET A 138 -6.69 0.85 11.07
C MET A 138 -5.23 0.59 10.68
N GLY A 139 -4.34 0.31 11.64
CA GLY A 139 -2.93 0.08 11.40
C GLY A 139 -2.12 1.33 11.06
N LEU A 140 -2.69 2.54 11.13
CA LEU A 140 -2.00 3.78 10.75
C LEU A 140 -0.96 4.25 11.76
N ILE A 141 -1.15 3.93 13.05
CA ILE A 141 -0.21 4.26 14.11
C ILE A 141 0.13 3.04 14.97
N LYS A 142 1.35 3.06 15.49
CA LYS A 142 1.88 2.06 16.43
C LYS A 142 2.02 2.70 17.83
N ARG A 143 1.81 1.88 18.87
CA ARG A 143 2.02 2.28 20.27
C ARG A 143 3.28 1.61 20.80
N LYS A 144 4.18 2.39 21.40
CA LYS A 144 5.36 1.89 22.09
C LYS A 144 5.27 2.29 23.56
N LYS A 145 5.46 1.32 24.47
CA LYS A 145 5.44 1.60 25.93
C LYS A 145 6.54 2.58 26.30
N ALA A 146 6.19 3.65 27.02
CA ALA A 146 7.12 4.68 27.48
C ALA A 146 6.78 5.08 28.94
N GLY A 147 7.29 4.31 29.91
CA GLY A 147 6.99 4.49 31.33
C GLY A 147 5.51 4.25 31.64
N HIS A 148 4.85 5.26 32.21
CA HIS A 148 3.41 5.23 32.56
C HIS A 148 2.49 5.66 31.40
N THR A 149 3.04 5.98 30.22
CA THR A 149 2.31 6.38 29.03
C THR A 149 2.77 5.55 27.83
N GLN A 150 2.24 5.86 26.65
CA GLN A 150 2.64 5.24 25.39
C GLN A 150 3.10 6.32 24.42
N ASP A 151 4.17 6.06 23.71
CA ASP A 151 4.58 6.86 22.57
C ASP A 151 3.82 6.39 21.33
N LEU A 152 3.33 7.34 20.55
CA LEU A 152 2.63 7.14 19.30
C LEU A 152 3.58 7.42 18.15
N LEU A 153 3.62 6.51 17.19
CA LEU A 153 4.42 6.61 15.97
C LEU A 153 3.56 6.24 14.77
N LEU A 154 3.85 6.82 13.62
CA LEU A 154 3.27 6.35 12.38
C LEU A 154 3.75 4.92 12.07
N SER A 155 2.90 4.16 11.41
CA SER A 155 3.26 2.86 10.84
C SER A 155 3.71 3.03 9.39
N ASP A 156 4.25 1.95 8.81
CA ASP A 156 4.56 1.94 7.38
C ASP A 156 3.29 2.03 6.54
N ASP A 157 2.19 1.40 7.02
CA ASP A 157 0.87 1.43 6.39
C ASP A 157 0.28 2.84 6.31
N PHE A 158 0.67 3.76 7.21
CA PHE A 158 0.28 5.16 7.13
C PHE A 158 0.76 5.81 5.82
N TYR A 159 2.02 5.63 5.49
CA TYR A 159 2.59 6.22 4.27
C TYR A 159 1.96 5.61 3.02
N ASP A 160 1.70 4.32 3.02
CA ASP A 160 1.01 3.65 1.93
C ASP A 160 -0.42 4.17 1.78
N TYR A 161 -1.18 4.29 2.87
CA TYR A 161 -2.54 4.83 2.88
C TYR A 161 -2.62 6.26 2.29
N PHE A 162 -1.73 7.17 2.70
CA PHE A 162 -1.77 8.56 2.24
C PHE A 162 -1.10 8.78 0.88
N THR A 163 -0.17 7.93 0.46
CA THR A 163 0.35 7.94 -0.93
C THR A 163 -0.74 7.58 -1.92
N PHE A 164 -1.64 6.65 -1.56
CA PHE A 164 -2.83 6.32 -2.34
C PHE A 164 -3.82 7.48 -2.49
N GLN A 165 -3.87 8.40 -1.54
CA GLN A 165 -4.76 9.57 -1.60
C GLN A 165 -4.17 10.76 -2.38
N GLY A 166 -3.03 10.59 -3.04
CA GLY A 166 -2.43 11.61 -3.91
C GLY A 166 -1.64 12.70 -3.18
N GLU A 167 -1.41 12.55 -1.89
CA GLU A 167 -0.46 13.37 -1.15
C GLU A 167 0.87 12.62 -1.07
N ASN A 168 1.88 13.06 -1.85
CA ASN A 168 3.26 12.59 -1.70
C ASN A 168 3.81 13.08 -0.35
N VAL A 169 3.49 12.37 0.71
CA VAL A 169 4.13 12.55 2.02
C VAL A 169 5.48 11.82 1.97
N SER A 170 6.42 12.42 1.26
CA SER A 170 7.81 11.99 1.24
C SER A 170 8.37 12.12 2.66
N SER A 171 8.81 11.03 3.26
CA SER A 171 9.40 10.96 4.60
C SER A 171 10.60 11.91 4.81
N ASN A 172 11.17 12.48 3.75
CA ASN A 172 12.33 13.36 3.79
C ASN A 172 12.02 14.87 3.74
N LYS A 173 10.77 15.30 3.50
CA LYS A 173 10.45 16.75 3.44
C LYS A 173 9.87 17.34 4.72
N LEU A 174 9.57 16.52 5.73
CA LEU A 174 9.00 17.01 7.01
C LEU A 174 10.07 17.39 8.05
N PHE A 175 11.37 17.22 7.75
CA PHE A 175 12.43 17.37 8.76
C PHE A 175 13.56 18.36 8.41
N ASP A 176 13.53 19.00 7.23
CA ASP A 176 14.64 19.89 6.79
C ASP A 176 14.50 21.38 7.19
N ASP A 177 13.45 21.76 7.92
CA ASP A 177 13.33 23.13 8.47
C ASP A 177 13.71 23.21 9.96
N LYS A 178 14.87 22.68 10.32
CA LYS A 178 15.52 23.00 11.59
C LYS A 178 16.85 23.68 11.34
N ASP A 179 16.85 24.87 10.76
CA ASP A 179 17.94 25.83 10.95
C ASP A 179 17.46 27.21 10.45
N GLY A 180 17.12 28.07 11.38
CA GLY A 180 16.92 29.47 11.04
C GLY A 180 15.98 30.24 11.94
N ILE A 181 16.21 30.28 13.25
CA ILE A 181 15.84 31.46 14.04
C ILE A 181 17.01 31.79 14.98
N HIS A 182 17.74 32.81 14.62
CA HIS A 182 18.52 33.60 15.57
C HIS A 182 17.59 34.52 16.35
#